data_8ce9ab214d6d7f225ea4e2fc6579b258
#
_entry.id   8ce9ab214d6d7f225ea4e2fc6579b258
#
_cell.length_a   1.000
_cell.length_b   1.000
_cell.length_c   1.000
_cell.angle_alpha   90.00
_cell.angle_beta   90.00
_cell.angle_gamma   90.00
#
_symmetry.space_group_name_H-M   'P 1'
#
loop_
_entity.id
_entity.type
_entity.pdbx_description
1 polymer ?
#
loop_
_entity_poly.entity_id
_entity_poly.type
_entity_poly.pdbx_seq_one_letter_code
_entity_poly.pdbx_strand_id
1 'polypeptide(L)'
;MQPGVTCERCHGPGAAHVKSASPSDVVRLSKLSARESVLFCAECHRATAPLDDPGSVRYQPVGLMASRCFRVSGTLSCVTCHDPHADASLDHKFYAPKCLACHATGGAPIRECRRASGGDCLACHMKKSSPFPFLTFTDHRIRVAR
;
A
#
# COMPACT_ATOMS: atom_id res chain seq x y z
N MET A 1 7.37 -11.85 -25.73
CA MET A 1 7.39 -11.58 -24.28
C MET A 1 6.83 -10.18 -24.08
N GLN A 2 5.70 -10.00 -23.40
CA GLN A 2 5.15 -8.67 -23.12
C GLN A 2 5.94 -8.03 -21.98
N PRO A 3 6.50 -6.84 -22.15
CA PRO A 3 7.22 -6.14 -21.10
C PRO A 3 6.26 -5.56 -20.07
N GLY A 4 6.58 -5.69 -18.79
CA GLY A 4 5.85 -5.06 -17.69
C GLY A 4 4.66 -5.87 -17.17
N VAL A 5 3.88 -5.22 -16.29
CA VAL A 5 2.64 -5.78 -15.72
C VAL A 5 1.48 -5.45 -16.66
N THR A 6 0.81 -6.49 -17.18
CA THR A 6 -0.35 -6.33 -18.07
C THR A 6 -1.66 -6.40 -17.29
N CYS A 7 -2.76 -5.96 -17.92
CA CYS A 7 -4.10 -6.03 -17.32
C CYS A 7 -4.45 -7.46 -16.86
N GLU A 8 -4.13 -8.45 -17.67
CA GLU A 8 -4.45 -9.87 -17.40
C GLU A 8 -3.66 -10.43 -16.20
N ARG A 9 -2.52 -9.83 -15.84
CA ARG A 9 -1.78 -10.25 -14.65
C ARG A 9 -2.60 -10.07 -13.37
N CYS A 10 -3.43 -9.05 -13.35
CA CYS A 10 -4.27 -8.70 -12.21
C CYS A 10 -5.73 -9.14 -12.40
N HIS A 11 -6.25 -9.01 -13.61
CA HIS A 11 -7.66 -9.23 -13.92
C HIS A 11 -7.97 -10.59 -14.51
N GLY A 12 -6.96 -11.45 -14.73
CA GLY A 12 -7.12 -12.74 -15.40
C GLY A 12 -7.33 -12.60 -16.91
N PRO A 13 -7.65 -13.71 -17.61
CA PRO A 13 -7.81 -13.71 -19.07
C PRO A 13 -8.91 -12.78 -19.54
N GLY A 14 -8.58 -11.79 -20.39
CA GLY A 14 -9.49 -10.75 -20.83
C GLY A 14 -10.31 -11.05 -22.09
N ALA A 15 -10.09 -12.18 -22.75
CA ALA A 15 -10.71 -12.48 -24.06
C ALA A 15 -12.26 -12.49 -24.03
N ALA A 16 -12.87 -12.96 -22.97
CA ALA A 16 -14.33 -12.93 -22.79
C ALA A 16 -14.80 -11.49 -22.59
N HIS A 17 -14.14 -10.75 -21.73
CA HIS A 17 -14.45 -9.35 -21.43
C HIS A 17 -14.38 -8.46 -22.66
N VAL A 18 -13.37 -8.63 -23.54
CA VAL A 18 -13.24 -7.87 -24.78
C VAL A 18 -14.44 -8.08 -25.71
N LYS A 19 -15.05 -9.29 -25.71
CA LYS A 19 -16.24 -9.59 -26.52
C LYS A 19 -17.53 -9.08 -25.91
N SER A 20 -17.70 -9.19 -24.60
CA SER A 20 -18.95 -8.93 -23.89
C SER A 20 -19.05 -7.52 -23.31
N ALA A 21 -17.90 -6.86 -23.07
CA ALA A 21 -17.72 -5.66 -22.24
C ALA A 21 -18.29 -5.83 -20.81
N SER A 22 -18.57 -7.08 -20.38
CA SER A 22 -19.11 -7.34 -19.04
C SER A 22 -18.01 -7.34 -17.97
N PRO A 23 -18.16 -6.57 -16.87
CA PRO A 23 -17.21 -6.59 -15.78
C PRO A 23 -17.21 -7.92 -14.99
N SER A 24 -18.16 -8.82 -15.24
CA SER A 24 -18.18 -10.16 -14.64
C SER A 24 -17.18 -11.13 -15.26
N ASP A 25 -16.66 -10.81 -16.43
CA ASP A 25 -15.76 -11.68 -17.19
C ASP A 25 -14.28 -11.49 -16.84
N VAL A 26 -14.00 -10.66 -15.84
CA VAL A 26 -12.66 -10.42 -15.29
C VAL A 26 -12.67 -10.50 -13.77
N VAL A 27 -11.50 -10.77 -13.19
CA VAL A 27 -11.34 -10.77 -11.73
C VAL A 27 -11.56 -9.35 -11.19
N ARG A 28 -12.48 -9.20 -10.25
CA ARG A 28 -12.82 -7.94 -9.61
C ARG A 28 -12.08 -7.79 -8.28
N LEU A 29 -10.91 -7.19 -8.31
CA LEU A 29 -10.08 -6.99 -7.11
C LEU A 29 -10.75 -6.15 -6.04
N SER A 30 -11.73 -5.30 -6.41
CA SER A 30 -12.56 -4.53 -5.46
C SER A 30 -13.46 -5.38 -4.56
N LYS A 31 -13.59 -6.68 -4.84
CA LYS A 31 -14.33 -7.64 -4.01
C LYS A 31 -13.46 -8.35 -2.97
N LEU A 32 -12.16 -8.18 -3.05
CA LEU A 32 -11.23 -8.75 -2.09
C LEU A 32 -11.30 -7.99 -0.76
N SER A 33 -11.18 -8.73 0.35
CA SER A 33 -10.91 -8.14 1.64
C SER A 33 -9.56 -7.39 1.63
N ALA A 34 -9.31 -6.52 2.58
CA ALA A 34 -8.05 -5.81 2.70
C ALA A 34 -6.85 -6.76 2.74
N ARG A 35 -6.96 -7.87 3.47
CA ARG A 35 -5.91 -8.88 3.57
C ARG A 35 -5.68 -9.60 2.25
N GLU A 36 -6.72 -10.04 1.58
CA GLU A 36 -6.62 -10.70 0.28
C GLU A 36 -6.02 -9.78 -0.77
N SER A 37 -6.43 -8.50 -0.78
CA SER A 37 -5.86 -7.47 -1.65
C SER A 37 -4.35 -7.30 -1.42
N VAL A 38 -3.90 -7.25 -0.17
CA VAL A 38 -2.47 -7.16 0.15
C VAL A 38 -1.72 -8.43 -0.27
N LEU A 39 -2.29 -9.62 -0.04
CA LEU A 39 -1.67 -10.88 -0.44
C LEU A 39 -1.59 -11.04 -1.95
N PHE A 40 -2.58 -10.53 -2.68
CA PHE A 40 -2.56 -10.49 -4.14
C PHE A 40 -1.36 -9.64 -4.66
N CYS A 41 -1.16 -8.44 -4.13
CA CYS A 41 0.01 -7.61 -4.44
C CYS A 41 1.33 -8.30 -4.05
N ALA A 42 1.30 -9.08 -2.98
CA ALA A 42 2.46 -9.79 -2.45
C ALA A 42 2.97 -10.94 -3.35
N GLU A 43 2.20 -11.37 -4.35
CA GLU A 43 2.70 -12.32 -5.36
C GLU A 43 3.97 -11.80 -6.04
N CYS A 44 4.09 -10.49 -6.21
CA CYS A 44 5.28 -9.82 -6.74
C CYS A 44 6.09 -9.11 -5.65
N HIS A 45 5.42 -8.53 -4.63
CA HIS A 45 6.04 -7.70 -3.59
C HIS A 45 6.40 -8.47 -2.31
N ARG A 46 6.21 -9.80 -2.26
CA ARG A 46 6.45 -10.72 -1.12
C ARG A 46 5.68 -10.36 0.15
N ALA A 47 5.08 -11.38 0.76
CA ALA A 47 4.34 -11.25 2.02
C ALA A 47 5.14 -11.69 3.25
N THR A 48 6.30 -12.32 3.07
CA THR A 48 7.06 -12.93 4.16
C THR A 48 8.52 -12.51 4.15
N ALA A 49 8.97 -11.94 5.23
CA ALA A 49 10.38 -11.69 5.55
C ALA A 49 10.49 -11.41 7.06
N PRO A 50 11.67 -11.64 7.69
CA PRO A 50 11.90 -11.26 9.07
C PRO A 50 11.78 -9.74 9.24
N LEU A 51 11.01 -9.29 10.25
CA LEU A 51 10.79 -7.85 10.50
C LEU A 51 12.00 -7.14 11.09
N ASP A 52 12.96 -7.89 11.63
CA ASP A 52 14.23 -7.42 12.17
C ASP A 52 15.35 -7.37 11.11
N ASP A 53 15.14 -7.96 9.94
CA ASP A 53 16.06 -7.80 8.80
C ASP A 53 15.84 -6.42 8.16
N PRO A 54 16.87 -5.53 8.13
CA PRO A 54 16.77 -4.23 7.49
C PRO A 54 16.37 -4.29 6.01
N GLY A 55 16.73 -5.36 5.32
CA GLY A 55 16.38 -5.61 3.92
C GLY A 55 14.88 -5.86 3.69
N SER A 56 14.13 -6.18 4.74
CA SER A 56 12.68 -6.42 4.66
C SER A 56 11.88 -5.17 4.27
N VAL A 57 12.45 -3.98 4.40
CA VAL A 57 11.81 -2.71 4.00
C VAL A 57 11.40 -2.69 2.52
N ARG A 58 12.07 -3.45 1.66
CA ARG A 58 11.74 -3.59 0.24
C ARG A 58 10.48 -4.44 -0.03
N TYR A 59 9.97 -5.13 0.98
CA TYR A 59 8.77 -5.96 0.90
C TYR A 59 7.61 -5.25 1.57
N GLN A 60 6.98 -4.31 0.85
CA GLN A 60 5.96 -3.41 1.36
C GLN A 60 4.80 -4.13 2.08
N PRO A 61 4.28 -5.27 1.57
CA PRO A 61 3.24 -6.03 2.27
C PRO A 61 3.65 -6.46 3.69
N VAL A 62 4.92 -6.84 3.89
CA VAL A 62 5.45 -7.24 5.23
C VAL A 62 5.31 -6.08 6.21
N GLY A 63 5.80 -4.90 5.82
CA GLY A 63 5.72 -3.70 6.63
C GLY A 63 4.28 -3.28 6.91
N LEU A 64 3.45 -3.24 5.86
CA LEU A 64 2.05 -2.84 5.98
C LEU A 64 1.27 -3.75 6.94
N MET A 65 1.35 -5.06 6.77
CA MET A 65 0.65 -6.03 7.63
C MET A 65 1.15 -5.99 9.09
N ALA A 66 2.40 -5.60 9.32
CA ALA A 66 2.94 -5.40 10.66
C ALA A 66 2.51 -4.07 11.30
N SER A 67 1.95 -3.13 10.54
CA SER A 67 1.48 -1.85 11.07
C SER A 67 0.22 -2.01 11.92
N ARG A 68 0.09 -1.16 12.94
CA ARG A 68 -1.11 -1.15 13.79
C ARG A 68 -2.35 -0.76 13.00
N CYS A 69 -2.25 0.23 12.10
CA CYS A 69 -3.37 0.69 11.28
C CYS A 69 -3.96 -0.48 10.47
N PHE A 70 -3.13 -1.29 9.82
CA PHE A 70 -3.61 -2.45 9.08
C PHE A 70 -4.35 -3.44 9.99
N ARG A 71 -3.75 -3.78 11.14
CA ARG A 71 -4.32 -4.79 12.05
C ARG A 71 -5.62 -4.36 12.72
N VAL A 72 -5.84 -3.06 12.87
CA VAL A 72 -7.01 -2.52 13.60
C VAL A 72 -8.12 -2.08 12.65
N SER A 73 -7.79 -1.51 11.47
CA SER A 73 -8.80 -0.96 10.58
C SER A 73 -9.64 -2.01 9.86
N GLY A 74 -9.05 -3.18 9.56
CA GLY A 74 -9.70 -4.21 8.75
C GLY A 74 -9.94 -3.84 7.29
N THR A 75 -9.70 -2.59 6.90
CA THR A 75 -10.00 -2.04 5.57
C THR A 75 -8.78 -1.50 4.83
N LEU A 76 -7.68 -1.24 5.54
CA LEU A 76 -6.46 -0.69 4.93
C LEU A 76 -5.80 -1.72 4.02
N SER A 77 -5.55 -1.33 2.76
CA SER A 77 -4.86 -2.16 1.78
C SER A 77 -3.91 -1.31 0.93
N CYS A 78 -3.20 -1.93 0.00
CA CYS A 78 -2.32 -1.21 -0.93
C CYS A 78 -3.08 -0.16 -1.73
N VAL A 79 -4.27 -0.49 -2.21
CA VAL A 79 -5.10 0.40 -3.02
C VAL A 79 -5.79 1.52 -2.22
N THR A 80 -5.69 1.50 -0.91
CA THR A 80 -6.10 2.65 -0.08
C THR A 80 -5.22 3.87 -0.36
N CYS A 81 -3.94 3.63 -0.66
CA CYS A 81 -2.96 4.69 -0.88
C CYS A 81 -2.48 4.77 -2.33
N HIS A 82 -2.45 3.65 -3.05
CA HIS A 82 -1.94 3.56 -4.41
C HIS A 82 -3.05 3.27 -5.41
N ASP A 83 -3.00 3.93 -6.58
CA ASP A 83 -3.76 3.52 -7.75
C ASP A 83 -2.94 2.44 -8.49
N PRO A 84 -3.46 1.20 -8.64
CA PRO A 84 -2.72 0.13 -9.33
C PRO A 84 -2.57 0.37 -10.84
N HIS A 85 -3.27 1.38 -11.41
CA HIS A 85 -3.19 1.75 -12.82
C HIS A 85 -2.29 2.96 -13.09
N ALA A 86 -1.64 3.49 -12.04
CA ALA A 86 -0.75 4.63 -12.14
C ALA A 86 0.53 4.43 -11.33
N ASP A 87 1.58 5.14 -11.70
CA ASP A 87 2.82 5.16 -10.94
C ASP A 87 2.60 5.76 -9.54
N ALA A 88 3.34 5.25 -8.56
CA ALA A 88 3.30 5.78 -7.21
C ALA A 88 3.79 7.23 -7.20
N SER A 89 3.02 8.14 -6.60
CA SER A 89 3.41 9.53 -6.47
C SER A 89 4.71 9.69 -5.67
N LEU A 90 5.60 10.52 -6.13
CA LEU A 90 6.81 10.93 -5.40
C LEU A 90 6.55 12.09 -4.44
N ASP A 91 5.41 12.77 -4.58
CA ASP A 91 4.99 13.83 -3.65
C ASP A 91 4.36 13.21 -2.40
N HIS A 92 5.00 13.34 -1.26
CA HIS A 92 4.50 12.86 0.03
C HIS A 92 3.15 13.50 0.42
N LYS A 93 2.92 14.75 0.02
CA LYS A 93 1.66 15.46 0.31
C LYS A 93 0.45 14.82 -0.38
N PHE A 94 0.67 14.13 -1.51
CA PHE A 94 -0.37 13.34 -2.18
C PHE A 94 -1.00 12.30 -1.26
N TYR A 95 -0.21 11.74 -0.33
CA TYR A 95 -0.67 10.69 0.59
C TYR A 95 -1.31 11.23 1.87
N ALA A 96 -1.12 12.50 2.21
CA ALA A 96 -1.67 13.07 3.46
C ALA A 96 -3.19 12.92 3.58
N PRO A 97 -4.01 13.20 2.53
CA PRO A 97 -5.45 12.98 2.57
C PRO A 97 -5.85 11.52 2.84
N LYS A 98 -5.03 10.55 2.39
CA LYS A 98 -5.27 9.11 2.63
C LYS A 98 -5.13 8.76 4.12
N CYS A 99 -4.17 9.38 4.80
CA CYS A 99 -4.01 9.25 6.24
C CYS A 99 -5.17 9.94 6.99
N LEU A 100 -5.51 11.15 6.57
CA LEU A 100 -6.54 11.97 7.19
C LEU A 100 -7.95 11.40 7.02
N ALA A 101 -8.21 10.61 5.99
CA ALA A 101 -9.50 9.92 5.82
C ALA A 101 -9.90 9.07 7.03
N CYS A 102 -8.91 8.53 7.77
CA CYS A 102 -9.15 7.83 9.03
C CYS A 102 -8.76 8.68 10.25
N HIS A 103 -7.70 9.48 10.09
CA HIS A 103 -7.09 10.19 11.20
C HIS A 103 -7.69 11.59 11.48
N ALA A 104 -8.51 12.19 10.63
CA ALA A 104 -9.19 13.46 10.90
C ALA A 104 -10.66 13.29 11.33
N THR A 105 -11.27 12.13 11.14
CA THR A 105 -12.73 11.94 11.29
C THR A 105 -13.19 11.40 12.65
N GLY A 106 -12.36 11.52 13.68
CA GLY A 106 -12.80 11.29 15.07
C GLY A 106 -13.07 9.84 15.50
N GLY A 107 -12.78 8.85 14.67
CA GLY A 107 -13.04 7.43 14.97
C GLY A 107 -11.93 6.74 15.78
N ALA A 108 -10.78 7.34 15.92
CA ALA A 108 -9.73 6.91 16.84
C ALA A 108 -9.21 8.11 17.60
N PRO A 109 -8.80 7.98 18.87
CA PRO A 109 -8.17 9.09 19.57
C PRO A 109 -6.83 9.40 18.91
N ILE A 110 -6.88 10.24 17.89
CA ILE A 110 -5.69 10.82 17.34
C ILE A 110 -5.24 11.85 18.36
N ARG A 111 -4.22 11.52 19.07
CA ARG A 111 -3.39 12.57 19.64
C ARG A 111 -2.95 13.40 18.43
N GLU A 112 -3.46 14.63 18.37
CA GLU A 112 -3.05 15.58 17.34
C GLU A 112 -1.55 15.49 17.16
N CYS A 113 -1.12 15.18 15.94
CA CYS A 113 0.29 15.18 15.64
C CYS A 113 0.76 16.63 15.71
N ARG A 114 1.23 17.06 16.87
CA ARG A 114 1.68 18.44 17.15
C ARG A 114 2.76 18.95 16.17
N ARG A 115 3.29 18.07 15.32
CA ARG A 115 4.31 18.37 14.31
C ARG A 115 3.75 18.38 12.89
N ALA A 116 2.45 18.15 12.68
CA ALA A 116 1.84 18.01 11.36
C ALA A 116 1.54 19.35 10.65
N SER A 117 2.19 20.44 11.03
CA SER A 117 1.98 21.74 10.39
C SER A 117 2.31 21.79 8.88
N GLY A 118 2.89 20.73 8.30
CA GLY A 118 3.27 20.68 6.89
C GLY A 118 2.63 19.58 6.06
N GLY A 119 1.80 18.69 6.66
CA GLY A 119 1.11 17.62 5.94
C GLY A 119 2.01 16.46 5.46
N ASP A 120 3.31 16.43 5.80
CA ASP A 120 4.20 15.32 5.46
C ASP A 120 4.19 14.23 6.54
N CYS A 121 3.12 13.43 6.52
CA CYS A 121 2.96 12.30 7.44
C CYS A 121 4.04 11.23 7.21
N LEU A 122 4.47 11.04 5.96
CA LEU A 122 5.39 9.97 5.57
C LEU A 122 6.78 10.19 6.15
N ALA A 123 7.28 11.41 6.17
CA ALA A 123 8.61 11.73 6.68
C ALA A 123 8.85 11.23 8.12
N CYS A 124 7.79 11.18 8.93
CA CYS A 124 7.86 10.70 10.31
C CYS A 124 7.38 9.27 10.49
N HIS A 125 6.27 8.89 9.83
CA HIS A 125 5.58 7.61 10.08
C HIS A 125 5.98 6.50 9.11
N MET A 126 6.55 6.83 7.95
CA MET A 126 6.99 5.90 6.90
C MET A 126 8.38 6.31 6.39
N LYS A 127 9.34 6.34 7.31
CA LYS A 127 10.70 6.83 7.01
C LYS A 127 11.34 6.06 5.86
N LYS A 128 12.12 6.77 5.06
CA LYS A 128 12.98 6.14 4.04
C LYS A 128 14.14 5.39 4.70
N SER A 129 14.50 4.26 4.12
CA SER A 129 15.59 3.39 4.55
C SER A 129 16.38 2.93 3.34
N SER A 130 17.71 2.86 3.47
CA SER A 130 18.64 2.46 2.42
C SER A 130 19.48 1.26 2.91
N PRO A 131 18.87 0.07 3.04
CA PRO A 131 19.58 -1.12 3.53
C PRO A 131 20.59 -1.68 2.52
N PHE A 132 20.55 -1.21 1.28
CA PHE A 132 21.45 -1.61 0.20
C PHE A 132 22.07 -0.37 -0.46
N PRO A 133 23.32 -0.48 -0.98
CA PRO A 133 23.91 0.61 -1.75
C PRO A 133 22.98 1.06 -2.89
N PHE A 134 22.84 2.37 -3.06
CA PHE A 134 22.07 3.01 -4.15
C PHE A 134 20.56 2.73 -4.18
N LEU A 135 19.99 2.00 -3.21
CA LEU A 135 18.57 1.69 -3.15
C LEU A 135 17.93 2.24 -1.88
N THR A 136 16.92 3.08 -2.06
CA THR A 136 16.16 3.69 -0.97
C THR A 136 14.70 3.27 -1.08
N PHE A 137 14.13 2.83 0.03
CA PHE A 137 12.75 2.36 0.13
C PHE A 137 11.98 3.17 1.18
N THR A 138 10.71 3.40 0.95
CA THR A 138 9.79 3.88 1.98
C THR A 138 9.36 2.70 2.85
N ASP A 139 9.56 2.80 4.17
CA ASP A 139 9.14 1.76 5.09
C ASP A 139 7.62 1.77 5.26
N HIS A 140 6.96 0.72 4.80
CA HIS A 140 5.50 0.55 4.91
C HIS A 140 5.04 0.06 6.29
N ARG A 141 5.95 -0.16 7.22
CA ARG A 141 5.62 -0.36 8.62
C ARG A 141 5.29 0.98 9.28
N ILE A 142 4.04 1.43 9.12
CA ILE A 142 3.57 2.69 9.67
C ILE A 142 3.68 2.66 11.20
N ARG A 143 4.49 3.56 11.75
CA ARG A 143 4.85 3.58 13.18
C ARG A 143 4.63 4.95 13.79
N VAL A 144 4.39 4.97 15.11
CA VAL A 144 4.47 6.22 15.87
C VAL A 144 5.92 6.69 15.86
N ALA A 145 6.17 7.92 15.42
CA ALA A 145 7.48 8.52 15.49
C ALA A 145 7.85 8.75 16.97
N ARG A 146 8.98 8.22 17.39
CA ARG A 146 9.59 8.48 18.69
C ARG A 146 10.66 9.55 18.57
#